data_7041aa1339cb600a132fc5c22293adc2
#
_entry.id   7041aa1339cb600a132fc5c22293adc2
#
_cell.length_a   1.000
_cell.length_b   1.000
_cell.length_c   1.000
_cell.angle_alpha   90.00
_cell.angle_beta   90.00
_cell.angle_gamma   90.00
#
_symmetry.space_group_name_H-M   'P 1'
#
loop_
_entity.id
_entity.type
_entity.pdbx_description
1 polymer ?
#
loop_
_entity_poly.entity_id
_entity_poly.type
_entity_poly.pdbx_seq_one_letter_code
_entity_poly.pdbx_strand_id
1 'polypeptide(L)'
;VLSCVIPAFFFAVFMVLGHSFYEDNSWDLVFGSTELFRSSVLHGIGYFILFSAGIWLLFHWLDRLSRKHYSECTWPKPVQFYLDLLHRHPIATTFFTLFILYLPYMIYSFPGIFTSDTVAQLENSYVALFEKTSRLRNHHPVVHTLLLYGFTRFGAIVFHSTTIGIGLFSLVQICFLFFAIGWMVQFLLERHVSARCLGLILHFYVLSPRIRNYMFLLVKDAWFAGFLLLFLVELYRILTVQNWSS
;
A
#
# COMPACT_ATOMS: atom_id res chain seq x y z
N VAL A 1 -22.61 11.38 -2.67
CA VAL A 1 -22.35 12.46 -1.68
C VAL A 1 -21.66 11.90 -0.44
N LEU A 2 -22.23 10.88 0.24
CA LEU A 2 -21.66 10.28 1.45
C LEU A 2 -20.24 9.70 1.24
N SER A 3 -19.95 9.13 0.08
CA SER A 3 -18.62 8.60 -0.29
C SER A 3 -17.51 9.66 -0.39
N CYS A 4 -17.86 10.94 -0.50
CA CYS A 4 -16.89 12.03 -0.46
C CYS A 4 -16.79 12.65 0.94
N VAL A 5 -17.92 12.78 1.63
CA VAL A 5 -18.04 13.48 2.92
C VAL A 5 -17.34 12.71 4.04
N ILE A 6 -17.54 11.38 4.12
CA ILE A 6 -16.97 10.55 5.19
C ILE A 6 -15.42 10.56 5.13
N PRO A 7 -14.77 10.22 4.00
CA PRO A 7 -13.31 10.28 3.93
C PRO A 7 -12.76 11.69 4.17
N ALA A 8 -13.43 12.74 3.64
CA ALA A 8 -13.01 14.11 3.83
C ALA A 8 -13.02 14.54 5.29
N PHE A 9 -14.01 14.09 6.06
CA PHE A 9 -14.09 14.34 7.49
C PHE A 9 -12.88 13.72 8.23
N PHE A 10 -12.59 12.45 7.99
CA PHE A 10 -11.45 11.81 8.61
C PHE A 10 -10.12 12.47 8.23
N PHE A 11 -9.92 12.80 6.95
CA PHE A 11 -8.71 13.49 6.52
C PHE A 11 -8.58 14.87 7.19
N ALA A 12 -9.66 15.63 7.33
CA ALA A 12 -9.64 16.92 8.00
C ALA A 12 -9.26 16.77 9.49
N VAL A 13 -9.86 15.82 10.19
CA VAL A 13 -9.53 15.53 11.59
C VAL A 13 -8.07 15.11 11.74
N PHE A 14 -7.60 14.21 10.90
CA PHE A 14 -6.21 13.75 10.93
C PHE A 14 -5.20 14.85 10.57
N MET A 15 -5.55 15.78 9.68
CA MET A 15 -4.70 16.93 9.39
C MET A 15 -4.54 17.85 10.60
N VAL A 16 -5.63 18.16 11.30
CA VAL A 16 -5.61 19.03 12.48
C VAL A 16 -4.85 18.36 13.64
N LEU A 17 -5.21 17.13 13.99
CA LEU A 17 -4.59 16.40 15.08
C LEU A 17 -3.14 16.04 14.76
N GLY A 18 -2.86 15.63 13.53
CA GLY A 18 -1.53 15.27 13.06
C GLY A 18 -0.57 16.46 13.03
N HIS A 19 -1.04 17.65 12.69
CA HIS A 19 -0.24 18.87 12.76
C HIS A 19 0.17 19.18 14.21
N SER A 20 -0.76 19.13 15.17
CA SER A 20 -0.45 19.33 16.58
C SER A 20 0.59 18.33 17.08
N PHE A 21 0.42 17.06 16.73
CA PHE A 21 1.33 16.01 17.15
C PHE A 21 2.72 16.13 16.50
N TYR A 22 2.78 16.59 15.26
CA TYR A 22 4.04 16.80 14.54
C TYR A 22 4.87 17.94 15.15
N GLU A 23 4.21 19.07 15.52
CA GLU A 23 4.88 20.24 16.06
C GLU A 23 5.27 20.08 17.55
N ASP A 24 4.37 19.52 18.36
CA ASP A 24 4.48 19.56 19.84
C ASP A 24 4.54 18.16 20.47
N ASN A 25 4.46 17.08 19.66
CA ASN A 25 4.32 15.70 20.14
C ASN A 25 3.17 15.52 21.17
N SER A 26 2.18 16.41 21.10
CA SER A 26 0.99 16.46 21.94
C SER A 26 -0.22 16.94 21.13
N TRP A 27 -1.40 17.00 21.75
CA TRP A 27 -2.58 17.62 21.17
C TRP A 27 -2.88 19.00 21.76
N ASP A 28 -1.92 19.62 22.41
CA ASP A 28 -2.10 20.90 23.11
C ASP A 28 -2.37 22.06 22.17
N LEU A 29 -1.86 22.01 20.92
CA LEU A 29 -2.20 22.99 19.90
C LEU A 29 -3.68 22.92 19.46
N VAL A 30 -4.38 21.83 19.80
CA VAL A 30 -5.82 21.68 19.53
C VAL A 30 -6.64 21.92 20.78
N PHE A 31 -6.25 21.33 21.92
CA PHE A 31 -7.08 21.30 23.14
C PHE A 31 -6.51 22.15 24.30
N GLY A 32 -5.36 22.78 24.15
CA GLY A 32 -4.69 23.53 25.23
C GLY A 32 -5.40 24.81 25.67
N SER A 33 -6.23 25.40 24.82
CA SER A 33 -7.07 26.56 25.19
C SER A 33 -8.33 26.63 24.31
N THR A 34 -9.33 27.44 24.78
CA THR A 34 -10.55 27.67 24.01
C THR A 34 -10.26 28.36 22.67
N GLU A 35 -9.27 29.24 22.62
CA GLU A 35 -8.88 29.95 21.40
C GLU A 35 -8.22 29.02 20.41
N LEU A 36 -7.29 28.12 20.86
CA LEU A 36 -6.67 27.11 20.05
C LEU A 36 -7.70 26.12 19.51
N PHE A 37 -8.66 25.71 20.34
CA PHE A 37 -9.73 24.82 19.91
C PHE A 37 -10.58 25.44 18.80
N ARG A 38 -11.00 26.73 18.97
CA ARG A 38 -11.76 27.46 17.93
C ARG A 38 -10.96 27.57 16.63
N SER A 39 -9.70 27.94 16.71
CA SER A 39 -8.80 28.00 15.55
C SER A 39 -8.69 26.64 14.86
N SER A 40 -8.50 25.57 15.61
CA SER A 40 -8.41 24.20 15.12
C SER A 40 -9.70 23.75 14.41
N VAL A 41 -10.86 24.11 14.96
CA VAL A 41 -12.15 23.83 14.32
C VAL A 41 -12.28 24.57 12.98
N LEU A 42 -11.87 25.85 12.92
CA LEU A 42 -11.89 26.63 11.66
C LEU A 42 -10.97 26.00 10.60
N HIS A 43 -9.74 25.59 10.96
CA HIS A 43 -8.84 24.88 10.08
C HIS A 43 -9.44 23.54 9.65
N GLY A 44 -10.06 22.81 10.57
CA GLY A 44 -10.75 21.55 10.28
C GLY A 44 -11.87 21.71 9.25
N ILE A 45 -12.68 22.77 9.37
CA ILE A 45 -13.71 23.10 8.37
C ILE A 45 -13.07 23.40 7.02
N GLY A 46 -12.00 24.19 6.98
CA GLY A 46 -11.27 24.50 5.76
C GLY A 46 -10.73 23.23 5.07
N TYR A 47 -10.06 22.34 5.82
CA TYR A 47 -9.60 21.06 5.30
C TYR A 47 -10.75 20.16 4.85
N PHE A 48 -11.85 20.13 5.59
CA PHE A 48 -13.03 19.34 5.22
C PHE A 48 -13.61 19.78 3.87
N ILE A 49 -13.75 21.07 3.64
CA ILE A 49 -14.22 21.63 2.37
C ILE A 49 -13.23 21.27 1.24
N LEU A 50 -11.94 21.49 1.49
CA LEU A 50 -10.88 21.21 0.52
C LEU A 50 -10.87 19.72 0.10
N PHE A 51 -10.87 18.81 1.08
CA PHE A 51 -10.86 17.38 0.81
C PHE A 51 -12.17 16.91 0.16
N SER A 52 -13.32 17.42 0.59
CA SER A 52 -14.62 17.11 -0.02
C SER A 52 -14.65 17.51 -1.49
N ALA A 53 -14.19 18.71 -1.81
CA ALA A 53 -14.11 19.20 -3.19
C ALA A 53 -13.10 18.38 -4.00
N GLY A 54 -11.92 18.13 -3.45
CA GLY A 54 -10.88 17.32 -4.12
C GLY A 54 -11.34 15.90 -4.43
N ILE A 55 -11.95 15.21 -3.47
CA ILE A 55 -12.49 13.85 -3.66
C ILE A 55 -13.64 13.87 -4.66
N TRP A 56 -14.54 14.84 -4.59
CA TRP A 56 -15.64 14.97 -5.55
C TRP A 56 -15.13 15.20 -6.97
N LEU A 57 -14.16 16.11 -7.15
CA LEU A 57 -13.54 16.37 -8.45
C LEU A 57 -12.83 15.12 -8.98
N LEU A 58 -12.11 14.38 -8.13
CA LEU A 58 -11.45 13.15 -8.50
C LEU A 58 -12.47 12.10 -8.99
N PHE A 59 -13.55 11.86 -8.24
CA PHE A 59 -14.58 10.92 -8.65
C PHE A 59 -15.26 11.34 -9.95
N HIS A 60 -15.55 12.63 -10.10
CA HIS A 60 -16.15 13.14 -11.31
C HIS A 60 -15.23 12.99 -12.55
N TRP A 61 -13.93 13.22 -12.36
CA TRP A 61 -12.93 13.02 -13.39
C TRP A 61 -12.76 11.54 -13.75
N LEU A 62 -12.69 10.65 -12.75
CA LEU A 62 -12.63 9.20 -12.97
C LEU A 62 -13.88 8.67 -13.67
N ASP A 63 -15.06 9.16 -13.29
CA ASP A 63 -16.33 8.81 -13.92
C ASP A 63 -16.37 9.26 -15.39
N ARG A 64 -15.87 10.45 -15.70
CA ARG A 64 -15.70 10.90 -17.10
C ARG A 64 -14.73 10.02 -17.90
N LEU A 65 -13.63 9.60 -17.29
CA LEU A 65 -12.68 8.67 -17.93
C LEU A 65 -13.31 7.30 -18.19
N SER A 66 -14.12 6.82 -17.25
CA SER A 66 -14.82 5.54 -17.36
C SER A 66 -15.88 5.53 -18.46
N ARG A 67 -16.64 6.63 -18.59
CA ARG A 67 -17.74 6.74 -19.58
C ARG A 67 -17.27 6.88 -21.03
N LYS A 68 -16.01 7.24 -21.29
CA LYS A 68 -15.47 7.25 -22.65
C LYS A 68 -15.34 5.82 -23.14
N HIS A 69 -16.32 5.42 -23.96
CA HIS A 69 -16.50 4.07 -24.47
C HIS A 69 -15.20 3.47 -25.02
N TYR A 70 -14.93 2.24 -24.61
CA TYR A 70 -13.79 1.42 -25.03
C TYR A 70 -13.81 1.10 -26.54
N SER A 71 -15.00 1.16 -27.17
CA SER A 71 -15.27 0.71 -28.53
C SER A 71 -14.74 1.63 -29.66
N GLU A 72 -14.32 2.87 -29.33
CA GLU A 72 -13.93 3.83 -30.39
C GLU A 72 -12.43 4.11 -30.45
N CYS A 73 -11.63 3.56 -29.55
CA CYS A 73 -10.19 3.81 -29.52
C CYS A 73 -9.45 2.62 -30.15
N THR A 74 -9.05 2.76 -31.41
CA THR A 74 -8.12 1.83 -32.06
C THR A 74 -6.74 2.00 -31.40
N TRP A 75 -6.46 1.16 -30.42
CA TRP A 75 -5.13 1.13 -29.79
C TRP A 75 -4.10 0.54 -30.75
N PRO A 76 -2.83 0.96 -30.69
CA PRO A 76 -1.75 0.29 -31.39
C PRO A 76 -1.72 -1.21 -31.04
N LYS A 77 -1.39 -2.07 -32.02
CA LYS A 77 -1.38 -3.54 -31.85
C LYS A 77 -0.71 -4.04 -30.55
N PRO A 78 0.46 -3.51 -30.12
CA PRO A 78 1.10 -3.99 -28.88
C PRO A 78 0.28 -3.62 -27.63
N VAL A 79 -0.42 -2.49 -27.62
CA VAL A 79 -1.29 -2.09 -26.51
C VAL A 79 -2.54 -2.97 -26.48
N GLN A 80 -3.15 -3.27 -27.65
CA GLN A 80 -4.25 -4.21 -27.72
C GLN A 80 -3.87 -5.58 -27.18
N PHE A 81 -2.75 -6.12 -27.62
CA PHE A 81 -2.23 -7.40 -27.12
C PHE A 81 -2.05 -7.39 -25.59
N TYR A 82 -1.47 -6.30 -25.03
CA TYR A 82 -1.33 -6.17 -23.60
C TYR A 82 -2.67 -6.12 -22.86
N LEU A 83 -3.65 -5.39 -23.40
CA LEU A 83 -4.98 -5.29 -22.83
C LEU A 83 -5.74 -6.63 -22.90
N ASP A 84 -5.61 -7.37 -24.00
CA ASP A 84 -6.18 -8.72 -24.13
C ASP A 84 -5.56 -9.68 -23.10
N LEU A 85 -4.24 -9.60 -22.90
CA LEU A 85 -3.56 -10.39 -21.90
C LEU A 85 -3.99 -10.01 -20.47
N LEU A 86 -4.15 -8.70 -20.21
CA LEU A 86 -4.63 -8.19 -18.93
C LEU A 86 -6.06 -8.67 -18.62
N HIS A 87 -6.94 -8.74 -19.63
CA HIS A 87 -8.29 -9.26 -19.44
C HIS A 87 -8.33 -10.78 -19.24
N ARG A 88 -7.46 -11.53 -19.94
CA ARG A 88 -7.41 -13.00 -19.80
C ARG A 88 -6.75 -13.46 -18.51
N HIS A 89 -5.67 -12.80 -18.12
CA HIS A 89 -4.84 -13.17 -16.97
C HIS A 89 -4.46 -11.95 -16.12
N PRO A 90 -5.43 -11.29 -15.46
CA PRO A 90 -5.22 -9.99 -14.81
C PRO A 90 -4.13 -10.02 -13.75
N ILE A 91 -4.15 -11.02 -12.87
CA ILE A 91 -3.16 -11.15 -11.79
C ILE A 91 -1.76 -11.34 -12.36
N ALA A 92 -1.60 -12.33 -13.24
CA ALA A 92 -0.29 -12.67 -13.80
C ALA A 92 0.26 -11.52 -14.64
N THR A 93 -0.56 -10.91 -15.50
CA THR A 93 -0.14 -9.78 -16.34
C THR A 93 0.31 -8.60 -15.49
N THR A 94 -0.47 -8.24 -14.46
CA THR A 94 -0.11 -7.17 -13.54
C THR A 94 1.18 -7.50 -12.77
N PHE A 95 1.28 -8.71 -12.24
CA PHE A 95 2.45 -9.17 -11.51
C PHE A 95 3.71 -9.06 -12.35
N PHE A 96 3.74 -9.64 -13.55
CA PHE A 96 4.92 -9.60 -14.42
C PHE A 96 5.23 -8.21 -14.92
N THR A 97 4.21 -7.38 -15.20
CA THR A 97 4.41 -5.97 -15.57
C THR A 97 5.12 -5.21 -14.45
N LEU A 98 4.63 -5.32 -13.22
CA LEU A 98 5.27 -4.69 -12.07
C LEU A 98 6.67 -5.27 -11.83
N PHE A 99 6.83 -6.58 -11.90
CA PHE A 99 8.12 -7.23 -11.71
C PHE A 99 9.17 -6.70 -12.68
N ILE A 100 8.84 -6.60 -13.98
CA ILE A 100 9.77 -6.08 -15.00
C ILE A 100 10.07 -4.60 -14.76
N LEU A 101 9.05 -3.79 -14.47
CA LEU A 101 9.24 -2.34 -14.27
C LEU A 101 9.99 -2.01 -12.98
N TYR A 102 9.87 -2.85 -11.95
CA TYR A 102 10.60 -2.68 -10.70
C TYR A 102 11.97 -3.36 -10.69
N LEU A 103 12.29 -4.21 -11.67
CA LEU A 103 13.54 -4.97 -11.70
C LEU A 103 14.81 -4.11 -11.52
N PRO A 104 14.97 -2.96 -12.21
CA PRO A 104 16.14 -2.10 -12.00
C PRO A 104 16.24 -1.60 -10.56
N TYR A 105 15.09 -1.31 -9.93
CA TYR A 105 15.07 -0.85 -8.56
C TYR A 105 15.30 -1.99 -7.56
N MET A 106 14.82 -3.21 -7.85
CA MET A 106 15.12 -4.40 -7.07
C MET A 106 16.63 -4.65 -7.00
N ILE A 107 17.32 -4.53 -8.13
CA ILE A 107 18.77 -4.69 -8.20
C ILE A 107 19.47 -3.60 -7.39
N TYR A 108 19.05 -2.33 -7.57
CA TYR A 108 19.62 -1.20 -6.85
C TYR A 108 19.43 -1.28 -5.34
N SER A 109 18.27 -1.71 -4.88
CA SER A 109 17.89 -1.74 -3.46
C SER A 109 18.24 -3.05 -2.76
N PHE A 110 18.90 -4.00 -3.45
CA PHE A 110 19.27 -5.29 -2.86
C PHE A 110 20.20 -5.10 -1.64
N PRO A 111 19.97 -5.80 -0.52
CA PRO A 111 18.99 -6.88 -0.25
C PRO A 111 17.62 -6.40 0.25
N GLY A 112 17.37 -5.11 0.26
CA GLY A 112 16.19 -4.42 0.78
C GLY A 112 16.60 -3.15 1.50
N ILE A 113 15.65 -2.31 1.86
CA ILE A 113 15.90 -1.05 2.57
C ILE A 113 15.69 -1.27 4.07
N PHE A 114 16.75 -1.01 4.83
CA PHE A 114 16.74 -1.16 6.29
C PHE A 114 16.25 0.12 6.96
N THR A 115 15.50 -0.08 8.03
CA THR A 115 15.12 0.95 8.98
C THR A 115 15.66 0.59 10.36
N SER A 116 15.59 1.53 11.31
CA SER A 116 15.89 1.25 12.73
C SER A 116 15.07 0.06 13.26
N ASP A 117 13.80 -0.03 12.84
CA ASP A 117 12.89 -1.13 13.20
C ASP A 117 13.37 -2.48 12.67
N THR A 118 13.86 -2.52 11.43
CA THR A 118 14.39 -3.75 10.80
C THR A 118 15.61 -4.26 11.58
N VAL A 119 16.54 -3.36 11.90
CA VAL A 119 17.76 -3.69 12.66
C VAL A 119 17.37 -4.19 14.05
N ALA A 120 16.51 -3.47 14.76
CA ALA A 120 16.04 -3.86 16.09
C ALA A 120 15.34 -5.23 16.10
N GLN A 121 14.59 -5.56 15.04
CA GLN A 121 13.94 -6.88 14.90
C GLN A 121 14.96 -8.00 14.68
N LEU A 122 15.98 -7.78 13.87
CA LEU A 122 17.05 -8.76 13.64
C LEU A 122 17.86 -9.00 14.91
N GLU A 123 18.24 -7.93 15.62
CA GLU A 123 18.94 -8.03 16.92
C GLU A 123 18.10 -8.76 17.96
N ASN A 124 16.84 -8.38 18.16
CA ASN A 124 15.95 -9.03 19.11
C ASN A 124 15.77 -10.51 18.85
N SER A 125 15.62 -10.90 17.58
CA SER A 125 15.45 -12.30 17.20
C SER A 125 16.74 -13.09 17.40
N TYR A 126 17.89 -12.51 17.10
CA TYR A 126 19.20 -13.14 17.34
C TYR A 126 19.44 -13.40 18.83
N VAL A 127 19.29 -12.36 19.66
CA VAL A 127 19.49 -12.43 21.12
C VAL A 127 18.50 -13.41 21.76
N ALA A 128 17.23 -13.37 21.39
CA ALA A 128 16.22 -14.25 21.99
C ALA A 128 16.42 -15.73 21.63
N LEU A 129 16.91 -16.04 20.43
CA LEU A 129 17.07 -17.42 19.96
C LEU A 129 18.42 -18.05 20.28
N PHE A 130 19.48 -17.24 20.40
CA PHE A 130 20.85 -17.76 20.63
C PHE A 130 21.37 -17.51 22.02
N GLU A 131 21.13 -16.35 22.58
CA GLU A 131 21.70 -15.99 23.89
C GLU A 131 20.82 -16.43 25.06
N LYS A 132 19.54 -16.85 24.79
CA LYS A 132 18.56 -17.31 25.80
C LYS A 132 18.36 -16.34 26.98
N THR A 133 18.85 -15.13 26.86
CA THR A 133 18.93 -14.14 27.95
C THR A 133 17.81 -13.13 27.94
N SER A 134 17.14 -12.95 26.81
CA SER A 134 16.04 -11.99 26.70
C SER A 134 14.79 -12.63 26.10
N ARG A 135 13.62 -12.15 26.54
CA ARG A 135 12.34 -12.47 25.90
C ARG A 135 12.20 -11.64 24.63
N LEU A 136 11.58 -12.20 23.58
CA LEU A 136 11.18 -11.42 22.42
C LEU A 136 10.40 -10.20 22.89
N ARG A 137 10.90 -9.00 22.60
CA ARG A 137 10.21 -7.77 22.95
C ARG A 137 8.93 -7.65 22.12
N ASN A 138 7.81 -7.43 22.80
CA ASN A 138 6.49 -7.34 22.18
C ASN A 138 6.25 -6.00 21.44
N HIS A 139 7.32 -5.29 21.07
CA HIS A 139 7.23 -4.03 20.32
C HIS A 139 7.01 -4.26 18.83
N HIS A 140 7.47 -5.39 18.31
CA HIS A 140 7.29 -5.75 16.88
C HIS A 140 6.43 -7.01 16.75
N PRO A 141 5.62 -7.14 15.67
CA PRO A 141 4.84 -8.35 15.41
C PRO A 141 5.73 -9.57 15.31
N VAL A 142 5.47 -10.54 16.16
CA VAL A 142 6.29 -11.76 16.31
C VAL A 142 6.42 -12.51 14.98
N VAL A 143 5.33 -12.63 14.23
CA VAL A 143 5.33 -13.35 12.95
C VAL A 143 6.29 -12.72 11.94
N HIS A 144 6.25 -11.40 11.78
CA HIS A 144 7.16 -10.69 10.87
C HIS A 144 8.63 -10.86 11.30
N THR A 145 8.90 -10.72 12.59
CA THR A 145 10.24 -10.89 13.16
C THR A 145 10.77 -12.30 12.92
N LEU A 146 9.96 -13.33 13.15
CA LEU A 146 10.33 -14.73 12.92
C LEU A 146 10.55 -15.05 11.44
N LEU A 147 9.73 -14.49 10.53
CA LEU A 147 9.92 -14.65 9.09
C LEU A 147 11.23 -14.01 8.64
N LEU A 148 11.47 -12.74 9.00
CA LEU A 148 12.71 -12.04 8.64
C LEU A 148 13.94 -12.80 9.15
N TYR A 149 13.92 -13.25 10.40
CA TYR A 149 14.98 -14.05 10.99
C TYR A 149 15.13 -15.40 10.29
N GLY A 150 14.01 -16.10 10.03
CA GLY A 150 14.03 -17.41 9.35
C GLY A 150 14.70 -17.35 7.99
N PHE A 151 14.36 -16.34 7.18
CA PHE A 151 15.00 -16.12 5.88
C PHE A 151 16.47 -15.74 6.02
N THR A 152 16.82 -14.88 6.98
CA THR A 152 18.22 -14.51 7.26
C THR A 152 19.05 -15.75 7.61
N ARG A 153 18.53 -16.60 8.48
CA ARG A 153 19.18 -17.85 8.87
C ARG A 153 19.26 -18.85 7.74
N PHE A 154 18.18 -18.99 6.97
CA PHE A 154 18.19 -19.84 5.78
C PHE A 154 19.31 -19.44 4.81
N GLY A 155 19.42 -18.13 4.53
CA GLY A 155 20.50 -17.59 3.70
C GLY A 155 21.90 -17.90 4.26
N ALA A 156 22.08 -17.75 5.57
CA ALA A 156 23.34 -18.05 6.25
C ALA A 156 23.73 -19.53 6.15
N ILE A 157 22.77 -20.45 6.29
CA ILE A 157 23.01 -21.90 6.24
C ILE A 157 23.22 -22.39 4.83
N VAL A 158 22.34 -22.00 3.89
CA VAL A 158 22.32 -22.57 2.52
C VAL A 158 23.31 -21.86 1.59
N PHE A 159 23.39 -20.54 1.71
CA PHE A 159 24.20 -19.71 0.80
C PHE A 159 25.43 -19.11 1.49
N HIS A 160 25.68 -19.43 2.75
CA HIS A 160 26.73 -18.82 3.57
C HIS A 160 26.69 -17.29 3.59
N SER A 161 25.47 -16.70 3.46
CA SER A 161 25.26 -15.25 3.35
C SER A 161 23.92 -14.84 3.96
N THR A 162 23.98 -14.05 5.04
CA THR A 162 22.80 -13.42 5.64
C THR A 162 22.17 -12.40 4.68
N THR A 163 23.00 -11.73 3.87
CA THR A 163 22.53 -10.75 2.86
C THR A 163 21.63 -11.41 1.82
N ILE A 164 21.98 -12.60 1.34
CA ILE A 164 21.11 -13.37 0.42
C ILE A 164 19.80 -13.74 1.10
N GLY A 165 19.84 -14.15 2.37
CA GLY A 165 18.64 -14.49 3.13
C GLY A 165 17.68 -13.29 3.26
N ILE A 166 18.21 -12.12 3.59
CA ILE A 166 17.43 -10.88 3.67
C ILE A 166 16.88 -10.50 2.28
N GLY A 167 17.67 -10.64 1.22
CA GLY A 167 17.22 -10.41 -0.15
C GLY A 167 16.09 -11.33 -0.58
N LEU A 168 16.12 -12.61 -0.17
CA LEU A 168 15.01 -13.53 -0.40
C LEU A 168 13.73 -13.12 0.34
N PHE A 169 13.85 -12.67 1.59
CA PHE A 169 12.71 -12.12 2.31
C PHE A 169 12.11 -10.90 1.60
N SER A 170 12.96 -9.96 1.17
CA SER A 170 12.55 -8.80 0.38
C SER A 170 11.83 -9.21 -0.91
N LEU A 171 12.36 -10.20 -1.62
CA LEU A 171 11.75 -10.72 -2.84
C LEU A 171 10.37 -11.30 -2.58
N VAL A 172 10.20 -12.10 -1.54
CA VAL A 172 8.89 -12.67 -1.16
C VAL A 172 7.90 -11.57 -0.80
N GLN A 173 8.32 -10.55 -0.04
CA GLN A 173 7.49 -9.38 0.28
C GLN A 173 7.01 -8.66 -0.98
N ILE A 174 7.91 -8.37 -1.91
CA ILE A 174 7.60 -7.68 -3.16
C ILE A 174 6.66 -8.51 -4.04
N CYS A 175 6.94 -9.81 -4.18
CA CYS A 175 6.05 -10.72 -4.91
C CYS A 175 4.65 -10.77 -4.31
N PHE A 176 4.53 -10.78 -2.99
CA PHE A 176 3.25 -10.71 -2.30
C PHE A 176 2.51 -9.40 -2.59
N LEU A 177 3.21 -8.26 -2.56
CA LEU A 177 2.60 -6.95 -2.88
C LEU A 177 2.15 -6.87 -4.34
N PHE A 178 2.95 -7.37 -5.28
CA PHE A 178 2.55 -7.42 -6.70
C PHE A 178 1.35 -8.34 -6.93
N PHE A 179 1.27 -9.46 -6.21
CA PHE A 179 0.09 -10.32 -6.21
C PHE A 179 -1.14 -9.57 -5.68
N ALA A 180 -1.03 -8.87 -4.55
CA ALA A 180 -2.13 -8.10 -3.97
C ALA A 180 -2.63 -7.00 -4.91
N ILE A 181 -1.72 -6.29 -5.60
CA ILE A 181 -2.08 -5.31 -6.63
C ILE A 181 -2.76 -6.00 -7.83
N GLY A 182 -2.25 -7.14 -8.27
CA GLY A 182 -2.87 -7.93 -9.34
C GLY A 182 -4.28 -8.39 -9.00
N TRP A 183 -4.50 -8.80 -7.74
CA TRP A 183 -5.82 -9.15 -7.23
C TRP A 183 -6.79 -7.97 -7.24
N MET A 184 -6.33 -6.78 -6.84
CA MET A 184 -7.09 -5.54 -6.95
C MET A 184 -7.42 -5.21 -8.41
N VAL A 185 -6.47 -5.34 -9.34
CA VAL A 185 -6.69 -5.10 -10.76
C VAL A 185 -7.74 -6.06 -11.33
N GLN A 186 -7.68 -7.34 -10.97
CA GLN A 186 -8.72 -8.30 -11.35
C GLN A 186 -10.10 -7.85 -10.87
N PHE A 187 -10.21 -7.48 -9.60
CA PHE A 187 -11.46 -6.96 -9.04
C PHE A 187 -11.97 -5.73 -9.78
N LEU A 188 -11.10 -4.78 -10.12
CA LEU A 188 -11.49 -3.57 -10.87
C LEU A 188 -11.96 -3.90 -12.29
N LEU A 189 -11.36 -4.90 -12.95
CA LEU A 189 -11.83 -5.41 -14.25
C LEU A 189 -13.21 -6.07 -14.14
N GLU A 190 -13.46 -6.87 -13.09
CA GLU A 190 -14.77 -7.45 -12.82
C GLU A 190 -15.86 -6.38 -12.64
N ARG A 191 -15.47 -5.17 -12.20
CA ARG A 191 -16.34 -3.99 -12.07
C ARG A 191 -16.36 -3.08 -13.29
N HIS A 192 -15.86 -3.56 -14.43
CA HIS A 192 -15.83 -2.82 -15.69
C HIS A 192 -15.09 -1.47 -15.62
N VAL A 193 -14.09 -1.35 -14.73
CA VAL A 193 -13.23 -0.17 -14.69
C VAL A 193 -12.43 -0.08 -15.99
N SER A 194 -12.42 1.10 -16.61
CA SER A 194 -11.77 1.30 -17.91
C SER A 194 -10.25 1.05 -17.84
N ALA A 195 -9.68 0.56 -18.93
CA ALA A 195 -8.22 0.35 -19.05
C ALA A 195 -7.40 1.64 -18.83
N ARG A 196 -7.97 2.81 -19.12
CA ARG A 196 -7.33 4.10 -18.84
C ARG A 196 -7.17 4.34 -17.34
N CYS A 197 -8.23 4.08 -16.56
CA CYS A 197 -8.17 4.19 -15.10
C CYS A 197 -7.18 3.17 -14.51
N LEU A 198 -7.19 1.93 -15.01
CA LEU A 198 -6.23 0.90 -14.59
C LEU A 198 -4.80 1.30 -14.95
N GLY A 199 -4.58 1.84 -16.15
CA GLY A 199 -3.29 2.39 -16.55
C GLY A 199 -2.79 3.48 -15.62
N LEU A 200 -3.65 4.43 -15.23
CA LEU A 200 -3.31 5.48 -14.26
C LEU A 200 -2.95 4.93 -12.88
N ILE A 201 -3.72 3.95 -12.40
CA ILE A 201 -3.44 3.29 -11.11
C ILE A 201 -2.08 2.60 -11.16
N LEU A 202 -1.80 1.83 -12.21
CA LEU A 202 -0.50 1.15 -12.34
C LEU A 202 0.65 2.13 -12.50
N HIS A 203 0.47 3.22 -13.28
CA HIS A 203 1.47 4.27 -13.38
C HIS A 203 1.74 4.95 -12.03
N PHE A 204 0.71 5.18 -11.23
CA PHE A 204 0.87 5.73 -9.89
C PHE A 204 1.72 4.82 -8.99
N TYR A 205 1.48 3.51 -9.02
CA TYR A 205 2.30 2.56 -8.28
C TYR A 205 3.76 2.57 -8.74
N VAL A 206 4.01 2.60 -10.05
CA VAL A 206 5.36 2.53 -10.62
C VAL A 206 6.13 3.86 -10.47
N LEU A 207 5.46 4.99 -10.73
CA LEU A 207 6.12 6.29 -10.77
C LEU A 207 6.26 6.97 -9.42
N SER A 208 5.44 6.61 -8.42
CA SER A 208 5.53 7.20 -7.10
C SER A 208 6.80 6.75 -6.35
N PRO A 209 7.79 7.63 -6.11
CA PRO A 209 9.01 7.25 -5.40
C PRO A 209 8.73 6.76 -3.99
N ARG A 210 7.71 7.34 -3.34
CA ARG A 210 7.32 6.98 -1.96
C ARG A 210 6.80 5.55 -1.88
N ILE A 211 5.89 5.17 -2.80
CA ILE A 211 5.34 3.81 -2.85
C ILE A 211 6.46 2.82 -3.16
N ARG A 212 7.28 3.14 -4.16
CA ARG A 212 8.41 2.31 -4.55
C ARG A 212 9.35 2.04 -3.38
N ASN A 213 9.79 3.10 -2.68
CA ASN A 213 10.65 2.94 -1.51
C ASN A 213 9.97 2.08 -0.44
N TYR A 214 8.68 2.31 -0.18
CA TYR A 214 7.93 1.61 0.86
C TYR A 214 7.80 0.11 0.59
N MET A 215 7.70 -0.31 -0.67
CA MET A 215 7.66 -1.73 -1.05
C MET A 215 8.96 -2.48 -0.70
N PHE A 216 10.09 -1.77 -0.66
CA PHE A 216 11.41 -2.34 -0.37
C PHE A 216 11.84 -2.17 1.09
N LEU A 217 11.09 -1.41 1.89
CA LEU A 217 11.31 -1.34 3.32
C LEU A 217 10.99 -2.70 3.95
N LEU A 218 11.94 -3.24 4.72
CA LEU A 218 11.78 -4.52 5.42
C LEU A 218 11.01 -4.30 6.73
N VAL A 219 9.77 -3.84 6.60
CA VAL A 219 8.90 -3.48 7.73
C VAL A 219 7.55 -4.20 7.66
N LYS A 220 6.98 -4.46 8.82
CA LYS A 220 5.66 -5.07 8.98
C LYS A 220 4.55 -4.36 8.20
N ASP A 221 4.66 -3.03 8.07
CA ASP A 221 3.63 -2.19 7.49
C ASP A 221 3.44 -2.44 5.99
N ALA A 222 4.49 -2.84 5.28
CA ALA A 222 4.40 -3.25 3.88
C ALA A 222 3.53 -4.50 3.72
N TRP A 223 3.72 -5.51 4.59
CA TRP A 223 2.88 -6.70 4.63
C TRP A 223 1.45 -6.37 5.01
N PHE A 224 1.28 -5.51 6.04
CA PHE A 224 -0.04 -5.06 6.47
C PHE A 224 -0.80 -4.36 5.34
N ALA A 225 -0.14 -3.48 4.58
CA ALA A 225 -0.74 -2.79 3.44
C ALA A 225 -1.25 -3.79 2.37
N GLY A 226 -0.47 -4.82 2.05
CA GLY A 226 -0.89 -5.88 1.12
C GLY A 226 -2.10 -6.68 1.63
N PHE A 227 -2.07 -7.13 2.89
CA PHE A 227 -3.21 -7.83 3.50
C PHE A 227 -4.44 -6.95 3.61
N LEU A 228 -4.29 -5.68 3.98
CA LEU A 228 -5.40 -4.72 4.04
C LEU A 228 -6.04 -4.53 2.67
N LEU A 229 -5.22 -4.41 1.61
CA LEU A 229 -5.73 -4.31 0.24
C LEU A 229 -6.56 -5.54 -0.15
N LEU A 230 -6.06 -6.74 0.10
CA LEU A 230 -6.79 -7.99 -0.15
C LEU A 230 -8.09 -8.05 0.67
N PHE A 231 -8.00 -7.72 1.95
CA PHE A 231 -9.17 -7.69 2.84
C PHE A 231 -10.26 -6.73 2.35
N LEU A 232 -9.89 -5.51 1.93
CA LEU A 232 -10.85 -4.51 1.43
C LEU A 232 -11.53 -4.98 0.14
N VAL A 233 -10.79 -5.63 -0.76
CA VAL A 233 -11.35 -6.21 -1.98
C VAL A 233 -12.37 -7.30 -1.64
N GLU A 234 -12.01 -8.24 -0.76
CA GLU A 234 -12.92 -9.33 -0.38
C GLU A 234 -14.12 -8.84 0.44
N LEU A 235 -13.90 -7.90 1.34
CA LEU A 235 -15.00 -7.28 2.10
C LEU A 235 -16.02 -6.63 1.14
N TYR A 236 -15.54 -5.90 0.12
CA TYR A 236 -16.43 -5.31 -0.87
C TYR A 236 -17.16 -6.38 -1.68
N ARG A 237 -16.49 -7.47 -2.09
CA ARG A 237 -17.13 -8.60 -2.77
C ARG A 237 -18.26 -9.19 -1.93
N ILE A 238 -18.01 -9.48 -0.65
CA ILE A 238 -19.01 -10.04 0.26
C ILE A 238 -20.21 -9.09 0.41
N LEU A 239 -19.98 -7.82 0.65
CA LEU A 239 -21.04 -6.82 0.85
C LEU A 239 -21.90 -6.61 -0.41
N THR A 240 -21.34 -6.81 -1.61
CA THR A 240 -22.07 -6.62 -2.86
C THR A 240 -22.80 -7.87 -3.34
N VAL A 241 -22.32 -9.07 -3.00
CA VAL A 241 -23.03 -10.34 -3.30
C VAL A 241 -24.35 -10.47 -2.54
N GLN A 242 -24.41 -9.98 -1.29
CA GLN A 242 -25.64 -10.03 -0.50
C GLN A 242 -26.80 -9.18 -1.07
N ASN A 243 -26.52 -8.21 -1.91
CA ASN A 243 -27.56 -7.36 -2.52
C ASN A 243 -28.18 -7.96 -3.81
N TRP A 244 -27.76 -9.15 -4.26
CA TRP A 244 -28.29 -9.82 -5.46
C TRP A 244 -29.27 -10.95 -5.14
N SER A 245 -29.50 -11.25 -3.87
CA SER A 245 -30.38 -12.35 -3.40
C SER A 245 -31.68 -11.86 -2.72
N SER A 246 -32.03 -10.58 -2.89
CA SER A 246 -33.31 -10.03 -2.39
C SER A 246 -34.27 -9.62 -3.49
#